data_5024566b090d3b652d811baac1c6af50
#
_entry.id   5024566b090d3b652d811baac1c6af50
#
_cell.length_a   1.000
_cell.length_b   1.000
_cell.length_c   1.000
_cell.angle_alpha   90.00
_cell.angle_beta   90.00
_cell.angle_gamma   90.00
#
_symmetry.space_group_name_H-M   'P 1'
#
loop_
_entity.id
_entity.type
_entity.pdbx_description
1 polymer ?
#
loop_
_entity_poly.entity_id
_entity_poly.type
_entity_poly.pdbx_seq_one_letter_code
_entity_poly.pdbx_strand_id
1 'polypeptide(L)'
;FDEKGILQGAYTVHNPDRLNRNVWAWRAMVDAVYSSIIAADLIVIETMQNDGRVITDALDVQIVCGMIIGRAPCEVITYTPRQWKGQTPKAVTIARIKRDLTPAELDRIDKKATHDAYDAIGIGRYHLNKND
;
A
#
# COMPACT_ATOMS: atom_id res chain seq x y z
N PHE A 1 -8.91 6.43 -0.92
CA PHE A 1 -9.80 7.29 -0.13
C PHE A 1 -10.23 8.47 -1.00
N ASP A 2 -11.39 9.00 -0.74
CA ASP A 2 -11.85 10.26 -1.32
C ASP A 2 -11.49 11.48 -0.43
N GLU A 3 -11.90 12.68 -0.83
CA GLU A 3 -11.68 13.93 -0.11
C GLU A 3 -12.27 13.97 1.32
N LYS A 4 -13.24 13.08 1.62
CA LYS A 4 -13.84 12.91 2.93
C LYS A 4 -13.17 11.82 3.77
N GLY A 5 -12.09 11.23 3.28
CA GLY A 5 -11.41 10.11 3.93
C GLY A 5 -12.17 8.78 3.90
N ILE A 6 -13.16 8.64 3.00
CA ILE A 6 -13.93 7.40 2.83
C ILE A 6 -13.21 6.47 1.88
N LEU A 7 -13.03 5.20 2.29
CA LEU A 7 -12.40 4.18 1.45
C LEU A 7 -13.21 3.92 0.19
N GLN A 8 -12.60 4.07 -0.98
CA GLN A 8 -13.24 3.84 -2.27
C GLN A 8 -13.01 2.43 -2.83
N GLY A 9 -11.94 1.77 -2.40
CA GLY A 9 -11.64 0.38 -2.77
C GLY A 9 -10.30 -0.06 -2.20
N ALA A 10 -10.10 -1.36 -2.11
CA ALA A 10 -8.82 -1.96 -1.77
C ALA A 10 -8.68 -3.33 -2.44
N TYR A 11 -7.53 -3.57 -3.02
CA TYR A 11 -7.20 -4.82 -3.69
C TYR A 11 -5.71 -5.11 -3.57
N THR A 12 -5.32 -6.34 -3.91
CA THR A 12 -3.92 -6.74 -3.94
C THR A 12 -3.49 -7.02 -5.38
N VAL A 13 -2.37 -6.43 -5.78
CA VAL A 13 -1.70 -6.75 -7.04
C VAL A 13 -0.64 -7.82 -6.76
N HIS A 14 -0.69 -8.89 -7.50
CA HIS A 14 0.28 -9.98 -7.40
C HIS A 14 1.29 -9.91 -8.54
N ASN A 15 2.54 -10.29 -8.25
CA ASN A 15 3.52 -10.51 -9.30
C ASN A 15 3.00 -11.62 -10.23
N PRO A 16 2.81 -11.35 -11.55
CA PRO A 16 2.29 -12.33 -12.48
C PRO A 16 3.28 -13.50 -12.71
N ASP A 17 4.55 -13.27 -12.46
CA ASP A 17 5.62 -14.26 -12.62
C ASP A 17 6.39 -14.41 -11.30
N ARG A 18 5.87 -15.27 -10.43
CA ARG A 18 6.46 -15.51 -9.10
C ARG A 18 7.86 -16.12 -9.14
N LEU A 19 8.25 -16.72 -10.27
CA LEU A 19 9.53 -17.43 -10.42
C LEU A 19 10.63 -16.53 -10.97
N ASN A 20 10.27 -15.46 -11.67
CA ASN A 20 11.21 -14.57 -12.32
C ASN A 20 11.16 -13.16 -11.71
N ARG A 21 12.21 -12.82 -10.99
CA ARG A 21 12.47 -11.46 -10.52
C ARG A 21 13.11 -10.68 -11.66
N ASN A 22 12.28 -10.08 -12.48
CA ASN A 22 12.77 -9.32 -13.61
C ASN A 22 11.98 -8.02 -13.79
N VAL A 23 12.57 -7.13 -14.57
CA VAL A 23 12.03 -5.79 -14.84
C VAL A 23 10.61 -5.84 -15.41
N TRP A 24 10.30 -6.86 -16.22
CA TRP A 24 8.98 -7.00 -16.84
C TRP A 24 7.89 -7.32 -15.82
N ALA A 25 8.18 -8.20 -14.85
CA ALA A 25 7.25 -8.54 -13.78
C ALA A 25 6.99 -7.32 -12.88
N TRP A 26 8.03 -6.57 -12.50
CA TRP A 26 7.89 -5.35 -11.72
C TRP A 26 7.12 -4.28 -12.48
N ARG A 27 7.39 -4.10 -13.77
CA ARG A 27 6.67 -3.17 -14.63
C ARG A 27 5.19 -3.53 -14.74
N ALA A 28 4.86 -4.80 -14.92
CA ALA A 28 3.46 -5.25 -14.96
C ALA A 28 2.70 -4.95 -13.66
N MET A 29 3.35 -5.10 -12.49
CA MET A 29 2.77 -4.71 -11.21
C MET A 29 2.50 -3.20 -11.14
N VAL A 30 3.46 -2.38 -11.55
CA VAL A 30 3.32 -0.92 -11.59
C VAL A 30 2.20 -0.51 -12.55
N ASP A 31 2.13 -1.10 -13.74
CA ASP A 31 1.10 -0.80 -14.73
C ASP A 31 -0.30 -1.19 -14.22
N ALA A 32 -0.42 -2.30 -13.48
CA ALA A 32 -1.69 -2.71 -12.85
C ALA A 32 -2.18 -1.73 -11.79
N VAL A 33 -1.26 -1.07 -11.07
CA VAL A 33 -1.59 -0.05 -10.04
C VAL A 33 -1.81 1.33 -10.69
N TYR A 34 -1.17 1.59 -11.82
CA TYR A 34 -1.08 2.93 -12.40
C TYR A 34 -2.44 3.55 -12.72
N SER A 35 -3.40 2.76 -13.20
CA SER A 35 -4.76 3.24 -13.47
C SER A 35 -5.46 3.80 -12.22
N SER A 36 -5.10 3.32 -11.05
CA SER A 36 -5.65 3.77 -9.77
C SER A 36 -4.98 5.02 -9.23
N ILE A 37 -3.73 5.28 -9.62
CA ILE A 37 -2.95 6.41 -9.09
C ILE A 37 -2.90 7.61 -10.03
N ILE A 38 -3.26 7.44 -11.30
CA ILE A 38 -3.17 8.52 -12.32
C ILE A 38 -4.08 9.71 -12.03
N ALA A 39 -5.18 9.48 -11.31
CA ALA A 39 -6.13 10.50 -10.89
C ALA A 39 -6.02 10.86 -9.40
N ALA A 40 -4.97 10.41 -8.73
CA ALA A 40 -4.78 10.70 -7.32
C ALA A 40 -4.16 12.09 -7.13
N ASP A 41 -4.61 12.82 -6.12
CA ASP A 41 -4.04 14.09 -5.69
C ASP A 41 -2.84 13.89 -4.75
N LEU A 42 -2.78 12.72 -4.11
CA LEU A 42 -1.73 12.32 -3.19
C LEU A 42 -1.56 10.81 -3.20
N ILE A 43 -0.32 10.36 -3.17
CA ILE A 43 0.04 8.95 -3.03
C ILE A 43 0.79 8.74 -1.71
N VAL A 44 0.32 7.78 -0.90
CA VAL A 44 0.99 7.40 0.34
C VAL A 44 1.55 5.99 0.20
N ILE A 45 2.85 5.83 0.42
CA ILE A 45 3.56 4.55 0.22
C ILE A 45 4.24 4.11 1.52
N GLU A 46 4.08 2.82 1.87
CA GLU A 46 4.93 2.20 2.88
C GLU A 46 6.30 1.88 2.26
N THR A 47 7.36 2.43 2.85
CA THR A 47 8.73 2.10 2.49
C THR A 47 9.31 1.10 3.47
N MET A 48 10.08 0.14 2.96
CA MET A 48 10.76 -0.83 3.80
C MET A 48 11.78 -0.13 4.73
N GLN A 49 11.75 -0.50 5.99
CA GLN A 49 12.80 -0.13 6.92
C GLN A 49 13.95 -1.13 6.76
N ASN A 50 15.12 -0.64 6.34
CA ASN A 50 16.31 -1.46 6.26
C ASN A 50 16.90 -1.59 7.68
N ASP A 51 16.79 -2.77 8.27
CA ASP A 51 17.39 -3.13 9.56
C ASP A 51 18.79 -3.75 9.41
N GLY A 52 19.41 -3.59 8.23
CA GLY A 52 20.74 -4.14 7.90
C GLY A 52 20.69 -5.59 7.38
N ARG A 53 19.51 -6.19 7.27
CA ARG A 53 19.33 -7.50 6.64
C ARG A 53 18.96 -7.33 5.17
N VAL A 54 19.77 -7.88 4.27
CA VAL A 54 19.42 -7.95 2.85
C VAL A 54 18.40 -9.07 2.66
N ILE A 55 17.13 -8.71 2.66
CA ILE A 55 16.06 -9.64 2.30
C ILE A 55 15.77 -9.38 0.82
N THR A 56 15.93 -10.39 -0.02
CA THR A 56 15.76 -10.28 -1.48
C THR A 56 14.36 -9.76 -1.86
N ASP A 57 13.32 -10.16 -1.11
CA ASP A 57 11.95 -9.71 -1.31
C ASP A 57 11.78 -8.21 -1.00
N ALA A 58 12.57 -7.67 -0.07
CA ALA A 58 12.56 -6.25 0.26
C ALA A 58 13.10 -5.40 -0.89
N LEU A 59 14.09 -5.89 -1.63
CA LEU A 59 14.62 -5.20 -2.80
C LEU A 59 13.58 -5.09 -3.91
N ASP A 60 12.84 -6.16 -4.19
CA ASP A 60 11.78 -6.15 -5.21
C ASP A 60 10.69 -5.13 -4.87
N VAL A 61 10.26 -5.09 -3.60
CA VAL A 61 9.30 -4.09 -3.12
C VAL A 61 9.84 -2.67 -3.28
N GLN A 62 11.11 -2.43 -2.92
CA GLN A 62 11.73 -1.12 -3.08
C GLN A 62 11.84 -0.67 -4.54
N ILE A 63 12.14 -1.60 -5.45
CA ILE A 63 12.18 -1.32 -6.89
C ILE A 63 10.78 -0.91 -7.38
N VAL A 64 9.75 -1.68 -7.05
CA VAL A 64 8.37 -1.36 -7.44
C VAL A 64 7.93 -0.02 -6.85
N CYS A 65 8.21 0.24 -5.59
CA CYS A 65 7.94 1.54 -4.96
C CYS A 65 8.67 2.69 -5.68
N GLY A 66 9.95 2.51 -6.01
CA GLY A 66 10.74 3.50 -6.76
C GLY A 66 10.17 3.76 -8.16
N MET A 67 9.69 2.73 -8.85
CA MET A 67 9.03 2.87 -10.16
C MET A 67 7.69 3.61 -10.04
N ILE A 68 6.91 3.38 -8.98
CA ILE A 68 5.66 4.12 -8.71
C ILE A 68 5.98 5.58 -8.44
N ILE A 69 6.96 5.87 -7.57
CA ILE A 69 7.38 7.24 -7.24
C ILE A 69 7.83 7.98 -8.50
N GLY A 70 8.64 7.34 -9.35
CA GLY A 70 9.15 7.94 -10.58
C GLY A 70 8.09 8.22 -11.64
N ARG A 71 6.90 7.60 -11.55
CA ARG A 71 5.75 7.80 -12.47
C ARG A 71 4.60 8.56 -11.83
N ALA A 72 4.71 8.92 -10.55
CA ALA A 72 3.63 9.57 -9.82
C ALA A 72 3.25 10.91 -10.46
N PRO A 73 1.95 11.17 -10.72
CA PRO A 73 1.48 12.43 -11.29
C PRO A 73 1.30 13.53 -10.23
N CYS A 74 1.47 13.21 -8.95
CA CYS A 74 1.19 14.05 -7.81
C CYS A 74 2.24 13.85 -6.71
N GLU A 75 2.05 14.53 -5.58
CA GLU A 75 2.89 14.38 -4.39
C GLU A 75 2.89 12.94 -3.88
N VAL A 76 4.06 12.46 -3.45
CA VAL A 76 4.23 11.14 -2.84
C VAL A 76 4.79 11.32 -1.43
N ILE A 77 4.07 10.80 -0.45
CA ILE A 77 4.50 10.75 0.95
C ILE A 77 4.84 9.31 1.32
N THR A 78 5.93 9.13 2.04
CA THR A 78 6.39 7.81 2.46
C THR A 78 6.42 7.67 3.96
N TYR A 79 6.01 6.50 4.46
CA TYR A 79 6.13 6.12 5.87
C TYR A 79 6.77 4.75 5.98
N THR A 80 7.59 4.57 7.01
CA THR A 80 8.06 3.24 7.40
C THR A 80 6.98 2.52 8.23
N PRO A 81 6.99 1.18 8.30
CA PRO A 81 6.10 0.42 9.17
C PRO A 81 6.11 0.93 10.62
N ARG A 82 7.30 1.27 11.12
CA ARG A 82 7.46 1.76 12.49
C ARG A 82 6.75 3.10 12.75
N GLN A 83 6.68 3.97 11.74
CA GLN A 83 6.06 5.28 11.88
C GLN A 83 4.54 5.19 12.00
N TRP A 84 3.89 4.28 11.24
CA TRP A 84 2.43 4.25 11.20
C TRP A 84 1.79 3.13 12.03
N LYS A 85 2.40 1.95 12.15
CA LYS A 85 1.86 0.84 12.95
C LYS A 85 2.73 0.48 14.18
N GLY A 86 3.92 1.06 14.31
CA GLY A 86 4.84 0.77 15.40
C GLY A 86 5.27 -0.68 15.41
N GLN A 87 5.22 -1.31 16.60
CA GLN A 87 5.53 -2.73 16.79
C GLN A 87 4.25 -3.58 16.93
N THR A 88 3.10 -3.04 16.52
CA THR A 88 1.82 -3.76 16.65
C THR A 88 1.82 -5.02 15.78
N PRO A 89 1.48 -6.19 16.34
CA PRO A 89 1.38 -7.43 15.58
C PRO A 89 0.37 -7.29 14.41
N LYS A 90 0.68 -7.91 13.28
CA LYS A 90 -0.10 -7.84 12.05
C LYS A 90 -1.58 -8.14 12.24
N ALA A 91 -1.90 -9.22 12.96
CA ALA A 91 -3.29 -9.61 13.22
C ALA A 91 -4.05 -8.52 14.00
N VAL A 92 -3.40 -7.86 14.94
CA VAL A 92 -3.99 -6.76 15.74
C VAL A 92 -4.21 -5.53 14.87
N THR A 93 -3.25 -5.21 13.99
CA THR A 93 -3.38 -4.10 13.04
C THR A 93 -4.59 -4.32 12.11
N ILE A 94 -4.72 -5.51 11.52
CA ILE A 94 -5.85 -5.85 10.64
C ILE A 94 -7.18 -5.78 11.40
N ALA A 95 -7.24 -6.30 12.62
CA ALA A 95 -8.45 -6.26 13.43
C ALA A 95 -8.89 -4.82 13.74
N ARG A 96 -7.93 -3.93 14.07
CA ARG A 96 -8.20 -2.50 14.28
C ARG A 96 -8.74 -1.83 13.01
N ILE A 97 -8.08 -2.05 11.87
CA ILE A 97 -8.52 -1.49 10.59
C ILE A 97 -9.94 -1.94 10.27
N LYS A 98 -10.23 -3.24 10.39
CA LYS A 98 -11.59 -3.78 10.14
C LYS A 98 -12.65 -3.19 11.07
N ARG A 99 -12.32 -2.98 12.35
CA ARG A 99 -13.23 -2.35 13.32
C ARG A 99 -13.53 -0.90 12.97
N ASP A 100 -12.53 -0.19 12.46
CA ASP A 100 -12.62 1.25 12.20
C ASP A 100 -13.23 1.56 10.81
N LEU A 101 -13.47 0.55 9.98
CA LEU A 101 -14.16 0.66 8.70
C LEU A 101 -15.67 0.49 8.88
N THR A 102 -16.44 1.28 8.15
CA THR A 102 -17.89 1.10 8.05
C THR A 102 -18.23 -0.17 7.24
N PRO A 103 -19.43 -0.76 7.40
CA PRO A 103 -19.86 -1.89 6.57
C PRO A 103 -19.76 -1.61 5.06
N ALA A 104 -20.12 -0.42 4.62
CA ALA A 104 -20.03 -0.02 3.22
C ALA A 104 -18.59 0.06 2.71
N GLU A 105 -17.63 0.44 3.54
CA GLU A 105 -16.20 0.42 3.18
C GLU A 105 -15.64 -1.00 3.16
N LEU A 106 -16.07 -1.86 4.08
CA LEU A 106 -15.69 -3.28 4.09
C LEU A 106 -16.13 -4.00 2.81
N ASP A 107 -17.32 -3.67 2.29
CA ASP A 107 -17.85 -4.24 1.03
C ASP A 107 -17.04 -3.79 -0.20
N ARG A 108 -16.28 -2.70 -0.11
CA ARG A 108 -15.40 -2.20 -1.18
C ARG A 108 -14.03 -2.87 -1.22
N ILE A 109 -13.71 -3.68 -0.23
CA ILE A 109 -12.46 -4.44 -0.20
C ILE A 109 -12.65 -5.71 -1.06
N ASP A 110 -11.72 -5.92 -2.01
CA ASP A 110 -11.73 -7.14 -2.81
C ASP A 110 -11.69 -8.38 -1.91
N LYS A 111 -12.56 -9.34 -2.17
CA LYS A 111 -12.64 -10.62 -1.41
C LYS A 111 -11.36 -11.42 -1.42
N LYS A 112 -10.50 -11.19 -2.44
CA LYS A 112 -9.16 -11.80 -2.57
C LYS A 112 -8.05 -10.93 -1.99
N ALA A 113 -8.39 -9.77 -1.39
CA ALA A 113 -7.41 -8.87 -0.80
C ALA A 113 -6.61 -9.57 0.30
N THR A 114 -5.30 -9.47 0.20
CA THR A 114 -4.37 -9.98 1.22
C THR A 114 -4.17 -8.95 2.33
N HIS A 115 -3.31 -9.28 3.28
CA HIS A 115 -2.91 -8.35 4.34
C HIS A 115 -2.28 -7.05 3.81
N ASP A 116 -1.67 -7.08 2.62
CA ASP A 116 -1.05 -5.88 2.03
C ASP A 116 -2.09 -4.81 1.71
N ALA A 117 -3.31 -5.20 1.30
CA ALA A 117 -4.42 -4.27 1.11
C ALA A 117 -4.83 -3.60 2.44
N TYR A 118 -4.83 -4.35 3.55
CA TYR A 118 -5.11 -3.77 4.87
C TYR A 118 -3.98 -2.86 5.35
N ASP A 119 -2.72 -3.20 5.08
CA ASP A 119 -1.60 -2.31 5.38
C ASP A 119 -1.72 -1.00 4.57
N ALA A 120 -2.13 -1.06 3.30
CA ALA A 120 -2.39 0.12 2.48
C ALA A 120 -3.55 0.99 3.04
N ILE A 121 -4.64 0.38 3.50
CA ILE A 121 -5.73 1.11 4.18
C ILE A 121 -5.22 1.77 5.46
N GLY A 122 -4.44 1.03 6.25
CA GLY A 122 -3.92 1.50 7.53
C GLY A 122 -3.01 2.72 7.39
N ILE A 123 -2.08 2.69 6.45
CA ILE A 123 -1.16 3.81 6.21
C ILE A 123 -1.89 5.04 5.64
N GLY A 124 -2.89 4.83 4.78
CA GLY A 124 -3.72 5.91 4.27
C GLY A 124 -4.51 6.61 5.40
N ARG A 125 -5.16 5.86 6.27
CA ARG A 125 -5.85 6.41 7.45
C ARG A 125 -4.91 7.09 8.42
N TYR A 126 -3.73 6.52 8.65
CA TYR A 126 -2.72 7.17 9.49
C TYR A 126 -2.34 8.55 8.95
N HIS A 127 -2.17 8.66 7.62
CA HIS A 127 -1.86 9.94 6.99
C HIS A 127 -2.99 10.95 7.16
N LEU A 128 -4.22 10.55 6.91
CA LEU A 128 -5.41 11.42 7.07
C LEU A 128 -5.53 11.94 8.51
N ASN A 129 -5.48 11.03 9.48
CA ASN A 129 -5.62 11.40 10.90
C ASN A 129 -4.46 12.25 11.46
N LYS A 130 -3.30 12.24 10.78
CA LYS A 130 -2.15 13.05 11.21
C LYS A 130 -2.28 14.51 10.76
N ASN A 131 -3.07 14.75 9.72
CA ASN A 131 -3.23 16.07 9.10
C ASN A 131 -4.57 16.74 9.44
N ASP A 132 -5.45 16.03 10.19
CA ASP A 132 -6.64 16.59 10.83
C ASP A 132 -6.27 17.18 12.19
#